data_3c007e758c5f20e406f6da148bc41810
#
_entry.id   3c007e758c5f20e406f6da148bc41810
#
_cell.length_a   1.000
_cell.length_b   1.000
_cell.length_c   1.000
_cell.angle_alpha   90.00
_cell.angle_beta   90.00
_cell.angle_gamma   90.00
#
_symmetry.space_group_name_H-M   'P 1'
#
loop_
_entity.id
_entity.type
_entity.pdbx_description
1 polymer ?
#
loop_
_entity_poly.entity_id
_entity_poly.type
_entity_poly.pdbx_seq_one_letter_code
_entity_poly.pdbx_strand_id
1 'polypeptide(L)'
;GTTKDDGIIGSRTKAGILKFQQNNGLPPTGIPNTNTVAAINATLDTKPQILNKLKKAEPEEYKGKISVSHLGDSQSRKILTKEAEKQGLKGKELAAFLAQCSHESGGFRYLSEIWGPSLQQQKYEGRRDLGNTQKGDGYRYRGRGFLMLSGRVNYHRAGTALGLPLETAPDLVSTKEVAAQVAVWKWKTDVSPKISNWDDTKTITRIVNGGYNGYYDRLARYTAFKQELNLA
;
A
#
# COMPACT_ATOMS: atom_id res chain seq x y z
N GLY A 1 8.55 12.91 -6.17
CA GLY A 1 7.96 14.23 -6.24
C GLY A 1 8.55 15.12 -5.17
N THR A 2 9.21 16.19 -5.56
CA THR A 2 9.71 17.25 -4.69
C THR A 2 8.51 17.88 -3.99
N THR A 3 8.39 17.69 -2.68
CA THR A 3 7.58 18.58 -1.85
C THR A 3 8.16 19.98 -2.03
N LYS A 4 7.38 20.92 -2.59
CA LYS A 4 7.75 22.33 -2.55
C LYS A 4 7.97 22.69 -1.09
N ASP A 5 9.20 23.11 -0.78
CA ASP A 5 9.52 23.73 0.49
C ASP A 5 8.84 25.10 0.48
N ASP A 6 7.71 25.21 1.19
CA ASP A 6 6.95 26.44 1.32
C ASP A 6 7.43 27.29 2.52
N GLY A 7 8.49 26.84 3.19
CA GLY A 7 9.04 27.50 4.37
C GLY A 7 8.13 27.48 5.61
N ILE A 8 6.98 26.81 5.53
CA ILE A 8 5.99 26.76 6.62
C ILE A 8 6.20 25.47 7.44
N ILE A 9 6.51 25.63 8.72
CA ILE A 9 6.57 24.51 9.66
C ILE A 9 5.16 24.14 10.10
N GLY A 10 4.54 23.18 9.41
CA GLY A 10 3.24 22.64 9.77
C GLY A 10 3.27 21.82 11.08
N SER A 11 2.09 21.52 11.63
CA SER A 11 1.94 20.81 12.91
C SER A 11 2.68 19.46 12.96
N ARG A 12 2.72 18.72 11.87
CA ARG A 12 3.46 17.44 11.78
C ARG A 12 4.98 17.63 11.83
N THR A 13 5.48 18.65 11.13
CA THR A 13 6.92 19.01 11.14
C THR A 13 7.31 19.47 12.55
N LYS A 14 6.47 20.29 13.19
CA LYS A 14 6.70 20.73 14.57
C LYS A 14 6.74 19.56 15.55
N ALA A 15 5.81 18.61 15.45
CA ALA A 15 5.79 17.40 16.27
C ALA A 15 7.04 16.52 16.04
N GLY A 16 7.49 16.39 14.80
CA GLY A 16 8.72 15.68 14.44
C GLY A 16 9.97 16.33 15.04
N ILE A 17 10.06 17.66 14.97
CA ILE A 17 11.17 18.44 15.58
C ILE A 17 11.17 18.28 17.10
N LEU A 18 10.00 18.39 17.74
CA LEU A 18 9.85 18.17 19.19
C LEU A 18 10.39 16.81 19.62
N LYS A 19 9.94 15.75 18.93
CA LYS A 19 10.38 14.39 19.22
C LYS A 19 11.88 14.20 18.98
N PHE A 20 12.43 14.80 17.92
CA PHE A 20 13.87 14.78 17.65
C PHE A 20 14.66 15.48 18.76
N GLN A 21 14.22 16.66 19.17
CA GLN A 21 14.84 17.43 20.26
C GLN A 21 14.84 16.64 21.57
N GLN A 22 13.71 16.04 21.95
CA GLN A 22 13.61 15.19 23.14
C GLN A 22 14.58 14.01 23.11
N ASN A 23 14.62 13.30 21.97
CA ASN A 23 15.49 12.13 21.79
C ASN A 23 16.99 12.45 21.79
N ASN A 24 17.36 13.70 21.53
CA ASN A 24 18.76 14.17 21.47
C ASN A 24 19.13 15.10 22.64
N GLY A 25 18.31 15.17 23.70
CA GLY A 25 18.62 15.99 24.89
C GLY A 25 18.61 17.50 24.62
N LEU A 26 17.93 17.93 23.55
CA LEU A 26 17.82 19.34 23.20
C LEU A 26 16.52 19.95 23.79
N PRO A 27 16.47 21.27 24.07
CA PRO A 27 15.24 21.93 24.52
C PRO A 27 14.08 21.66 23.55
N PRO A 28 12.95 21.08 24.00
CA PRO A 28 11.86 20.64 23.14
C PRO A 28 10.94 21.80 22.74
N THR A 29 11.42 22.70 21.90
CA THR A 29 10.67 23.88 21.45
C THR A 29 9.75 23.63 20.25
N GLY A 30 10.02 22.57 19.49
CA GLY A 30 9.37 22.29 18.20
C GLY A 30 9.78 23.27 17.09
N ILE A 31 10.78 24.12 17.35
CA ILE A 31 11.36 25.07 16.39
C ILE A 31 12.82 24.68 16.17
N PRO A 32 13.28 24.54 14.91
CA PRO A 32 14.66 24.21 14.62
C PRO A 32 15.55 25.43 14.88
N ASN A 33 16.23 25.42 16.01
CA ASN A 33 17.31 26.37 16.30
C ASN A 33 18.65 25.82 15.80
N THR A 34 19.73 26.62 15.90
CA THR A 34 21.09 26.27 15.45
C THR A 34 21.54 24.91 15.99
N ASN A 35 21.30 24.63 17.28
CA ASN A 35 21.66 23.34 17.89
C ASN A 35 20.86 22.17 17.34
N THR A 36 19.56 22.39 17.07
CA THR A 36 18.70 21.37 16.42
C THR A 36 19.18 21.06 15.01
N VAL A 37 19.51 22.10 14.23
CA VAL A 37 20.02 21.94 12.86
C VAL A 37 21.38 21.24 12.87
N ALA A 38 22.29 21.60 13.78
CA ALA A 38 23.60 20.95 13.93
C ALA A 38 23.43 19.45 14.29
N ALA A 39 22.55 19.10 15.21
CA ALA A 39 22.27 17.72 15.59
C ALA A 39 21.64 16.92 14.43
N ILE A 40 20.74 17.53 13.65
CA ILE A 40 20.18 16.92 12.44
C ILE A 40 21.28 16.65 11.43
N ASN A 41 22.15 17.62 11.15
CA ASN A 41 23.25 17.46 10.20
C ASN A 41 24.24 16.38 10.66
N ALA A 42 24.63 16.35 11.92
CA ALA A 42 25.46 15.30 12.49
C ALA A 42 24.84 13.89 12.31
N THR A 43 23.51 13.79 12.46
CA THR A 43 22.77 12.53 12.21
C THR A 43 22.74 12.19 10.71
N LEU A 44 22.71 13.19 9.83
CA LEU A 44 22.75 13.01 8.38
C LEU A 44 24.15 12.64 7.89
N ASP A 45 25.20 13.19 8.48
CA ASP A 45 26.60 12.85 8.16
C ASP A 45 26.98 11.42 8.56
N THR A 46 26.29 10.84 9.55
CA THR A 46 26.41 9.42 9.89
C THR A 46 25.55 8.52 8.99
N LYS A 47 24.64 9.09 8.19
CA LYS A 47 23.75 8.34 7.27
C LYS A 47 24.48 7.46 6.24
N PRO A 48 25.65 7.84 5.66
CA PRO A 48 26.39 6.93 4.77
C PRO A 48 26.88 5.67 5.48
N GLN A 49 27.25 5.77 6.74
CA GLN A 49 27.67 4.61 7.54
C GLN A 49 26.50 3.74 7.95
N ILE A 50 25.34 4.34 8.28
CA ILE A 50 24.09 3.63 8.55
C ILE A 50 23.56 3.00 7.26
N LEU A 51 23.56 3.72 6.13
CA LEU A 51 23.21 3.19 4.81
C LEU A 51 24.14 2.07 4.35
N ASN A 52 25.44 2.16 4.62
CA ASN A 52 26.40 1.09 4.33
C ASN A 52 26.26 -0.09 5.29
N LYS A 53 25.89 0.15 6.55
CA LYS A 53 25.51 -0.90 7.51
C LYS A 53 24.20 -1.57 7.13
N LEU A 54 23.22 -0.81 6.65
CA LEU A 54 21.94 -1.32 6.14
C LEU A 54 22.08 -2.02 4.77
N LYS A 55 23.07 -1.62 3.95
CA LYS A 55 23.42 -2.32 2.70
C LYS A 55 24.23 -3.58 2.93
N LYS A 56 25.00 -3.67 4.04
CA LYS A 56 25.74 -4.86 4.47
C LYS A 56 24.95 -5.79 5.38
N ALA A 57 23.93 -5.30 6.05
CA ALA A 57 22.91 -6.15 6.62
C ALA A 57 22.05 -6.60 5.43
N GLU A 58 22.35 -7.76 4.86
CA GLU A 58 21.27 -8.56 4.32
C GLU A 58 20.17 -8.51 5.37
N PRO A 59 18.89 -8.26 4.99
CA PRO A 59 17.84 -8.16 5.99
C PRO A 59 17.94 -9.43 6.83
N GLU A 60 18.39 -9.31 8.09
CA GLU A 60 18.12 -10.36 9.07
C GLU A 60 16.67 -10.69 8.84
N GLU A 61 16.45 -11.91 8.43
CA GLU A 61 15.17 -12.49 8.10
C GLU A 61 14.15 -11.88 9.07
N TYR A 62 13.23 -11.04 8.55
CA TYR A 62 12.25 -10.35 9.40
C TYR A 62 11.47 -11.42 10.15
N LYS A 63 11.95 -11.77 11.36
CA LYS A 63 11.42 -12.80 12.23
C LYS A 63 10.12 -12.39 12.93
N GLY A 64 9.50 -11.31 12.45
CA GLY A 64 8.15 -10.96 12.82
C GLY A 64 7.18 -12.00 12.29
N LYS A 65 6.94 -13.04 13.08
CA LYS A 65 5.89 -14.02 12.79
C LYS A 65 4.54 -13.31 12.87
N ILE A 66 3.98 -12.96 11.73
CA ILE A 66 2.56 -12.67 11.69
C ILE A 66 1.86 -14.02 11.87
N SER A 67 1.21 -14.19 13.01
CA SER A 67 0.37 -15.37 13.25
C SER A 67 -0.79 -15.36 12.26
N VAL A 68 -1.18 -16.53 11.78
CA VAL A 68 -2.33 -16.71 10.85
C VAL A 68 -3.60 -16.06 11.39
N SER A 69 -3.80 -16.01 12.71
CA SER A 69 -4.90 -15.33 13.38
C SER A 69 -4.90 -13.80 13.17
N HIS A 70 -3.77 -13.19 12.84
CA HIS A 70 -3.62 -11.76 12.57
C HIS A 70 -3.72 -11.39 11.09
N LEU A 71 -3.99 -12.34 10.19
CA LEU A 71 -4.15 -12.09 8.76
C LEU A 71 -5.46 -11.34 8.41
N GLY A 72 -6.36 -11.16 9.37
CA GLY A 72 -7.51 -10.27 9.25
C GLY A 72 -8.86 -10.96 9.10
N ASP A 73 -9.84 -10.30 8.47
CA ASP A 73 -11.22 -10.81 8.34
C ASP A 73 -11.28 -12.13 7.59
N SER A 74 -11.70 -13.18 8.28
CA SER A 74 -11.72 -14.54 7.76
C SER A 74 -12.76 -14.75 6.66
N GLN A 75 -13.90 -14.05 6.72
CA GLN A 75 -14.97 -14.19 5.72
C GLN A 75 -14.56 -13.54 4.39
N SER A 76 -14.10 -12.31 4.43
CA SER A 76 -13.60 -11.59 3.23
C SER A 76 -12.45 -12.35 2.59
N ARG A 77 -11.53 -12.90 3.40
CA ARG A 77 -10.41 -13.70 2.94
C ARG A 77 -10.87 -14.97 2.22
N LYS A 78 -11.85 -15.71 2.78
CA LYS A 78 -12.42 -16.92 2.14
C LYS A 78 -13.03 -16.63 0.79
N ILE A 79 -13.80 -15.54 0.67
CA ILE A 79 -14.41 -15.12 -0.59
C ILE A 79 -13.33 -14.80 -1.63
N LEU A 80 -12.33 -14.01 -1.23
CA LEU A 80 -11.21 -13.62 -2.10
C LEU A 80 -10.39 -14.84 -2.56
N THR A 81 -10.04 -15.74 -1.63
CA THR A 81 -9.27 -16.96 -1.94
C THR A 81 -10.04 -17.84 -2.92
N LYS A 82 -11.33 -18.08 -2.68
CA LYS A 82 -12.18 -18.88 -3.56
C LYS A 82 -12.27 -18.31 -4.98
N GLU A 83 -12.41 -16.98 -5.10
CA GLU A 83 -12.42 -16.35 -6.43
C GLU A 83 -11.04 -16.43 -7.11
N ALA A 84 -9.96 -16.25 -6.38
CA ALA A 84 -8.60 -16.36 -6.90
C ALA A 84 -8.31 -17.78 -7.43
N GLU A 85 -8.63 -18.81 -6.65
CA GLU A 85 -8.47 -20.22 -7.03
C GLU A 85 -9.35 -20.58 -8.25
N LYS A 86 -10.60 -20.14 -8.29
CA LYS A 86 -11.50 -20.30 -9.44
C LYS A 86 -10.90 -19.73 -10.73
N GLN A 87 -10.15 -18.64 -10.61
CA GLN A 87 -9.48 -17.97 -11.72
C GLN A 87 -8.07 -18.50 -12.00
N GLY A 88 -7.66 -19.56 -11.32
CA GLY A 88 -6.41 -20.30 -11.55
C GLY A 88 -5.19 -19.83 -10.77
N LEU A 89 -5.33 -18.88 -9.82
CA LEU A 89 -4.24 -18.53 -8.93
C LEU A 89 -3.97 -19.67 -7.95
N LYS A 90 -2.72 -20.09 -7.82
CA LYS A 90 -2.32 -21.21 -6.95
C LYS A 90 -0.88 -21.06 -6.43
N GLY A 91 -0.55 -21.85 -5.42
CA GLY A 91 0.81 -21.90 -4.89
C GLY A 91 1.35 -20.53 -4.45
N LYS A 92 2.60 -20.24 -4.78
CA LYS A 92 3.28 -19.00 -4.40
C LYS A 92 2.63 -17.74 -5.00
N GLU A 93 2.00 -17.85 -6.18
CA GLU A 93 1.23 -16.74 -6.76
C GLU A 93 0.03 -16.37 -5.88
N LEU A 94 -0.73 -17.37 -5.43
CA LEU A 94 -1.88 -17.15 -4.52
C LEU A 94 -1.42 -16.53 -3.20
N ALA A 95 -0.31 -17.03 -2.62
CA ALA A 95 0.26 -16.46 -1.40
C ALA A 95 0.65 -14.98 -1.59
N ALA A 96 1.31 -14.65 -2.70
CA ALA A 96 1.70 -13.28 -3.03
C ALA A 96 0.48 -12.37 -3.24
N PHE A 97 -0.52 -12.83 -3.96
CA PHE A 97 -1.78 -12.12 -4.17
C PHE A 97 -2.48 -11.79 -2.86
N LEU A 98 -2.67 -12.81 -2.01
CA LEU A 98 -3.32 -12.65 -0.70
C LEU A 98 -2.53 -11.70 0.22
N ALA A 99 -1.20 -11.75 0.18
CA ALA A 99 -0.34 -10.86 0.96
C ALA A 99 -0.54 -9.38 0.57
N GLN A 100 -0.58 -9.10 -0.73
CA GLN A 100 -0.80 -7.75 -1.23
C GLN A 100 -2.22 -7.25 -0.89
N CYS A 101 -3.24 -8.06 -1.14
CA CYS A 101 -4.62 -7.73 -0.80
C CYS A 101 -4.81 -7.49 0.71
N SER A 102 -4.20 -8.33 1.54
CA SER A 102 -4.25 -8.19 2.99
C SER A 102 -3.62 -6.89 3.47
N HIS A 103 -2.47 -6.50 2.89
CA HIS A 103 -1.82 -5.23 3.22
C HIS A 103 -2.69 -4.03 2.81
N GLU A 104 -3.13 -3.97 1.56
CA GLU A 104 -3.88 -2.85 0.99
C GLU A 104 -5.23 -2.61 1.68
N SER A 105 -5.88 -3.68 2.14
CA SER A 105 -7.20 -3.63 2.78
C SER A 105 -7.16 -3.71 4.32
N GLY A 106 -6.00 -3.52 4.94
CA GLY A 106 -5.85 -3.58 6.39
C GLY A 106 -6.29 -4.91 6.99
N GLY A 107 -5.86 -6.03 6.41
CA GLY A 107 -6.26 -7.37 6.80
C GLY A 107 -7.67 -7.73 6.32
N PHE A 108 -8.00 -7.41 5.08
CA PHE A 108 -9.28 -7.68 4.42
C PHE A 108 -10.51 -6.98 5.03
N ARG A 109 -10.30 -5.95 5.89
CA ARG A 109 -11.37 -5.25 6.61
C ARG A 109 -11.95 -4.09 5.82
N TYR A 110 -11.09 -3.33 5.12
CA TYR A 110 -11.46 -2.09 4.47
C TYR A 110 -11.54 -2.27 2.97
N LEU A 111 -12.74 -2.20 2.43
CA LEU A 111 -13.02 -2.30 0.99
C LEU A 111 -13.30 -0.95 0.35
N SER A 112 -13.09 0.13 1.06
CA SER A 112 -13.16 1.50 0.55
C SER A 112 -12.16 2.36 1.29
N GLU A 113 -11.49 3.23 0.56
CA GLU A 113 -10.63 4.25 1.12
C GLU A 113 -11.42 5.17 2.06
N ILE A 114 -10.90 5.36 3.29
CA ILE A 114 -11.48 6.29 4.25
C ILE A 114 -11.24 7.71 3.74
N TRP A 115 -12.32 8.40 3.42
CA TRP A 115 -12.26 9.73 2.82
C TRP A 115 -12.33 10.82 3.87
N GLY A 116 -11.25 11.68 3.92
CA GLY A 116 -11.17 12.78 4.85
C GLY A 116 -11.60 14.15 4.33
N PRO A 117 -11.38 14.57 3.04
CA PRO A 117 -10.30 14.20 2.15
C PRO A 117 -8.93 14.71 2.65
N SER A 118 -7.92 13.86 2.62
CA SER A 118 -6.54 14.28 2.84
C SER A 118 -6.02 15.11 1.65
N LEU A 119 -4.91 15.83 1.81
CA LEU A 119 -4.28 16.55 0.70
C LEU A 119 -3.92 15.64 -0.49
N GLN A 120 -3.62 14.37 -0.24
CA GLN A 120 -3.36 13.40 -1.30
C GLN A 120 -4.65 12.98 -2.02
N GLN A 121 -5.74 12.81 -1.28
CA GLN A 121 -7.05 12.49 -1.85
C GLN A 121 -7.61 13.63 -2.67
N GLN A 122 -7.41 14.88 -2.23
CA GLN A 122 -7.78 16.06 -3.03
C GLN A 122 -7.10 16.08 -4.41
N LYS A 123 -5.88 15.52 -4.51
CA LYS A 123 -5.15 15.41 -5.78
C LYS A 123 -5.73 14.38 -6.75
N TYR A 124 -6.71 13.57 -6.35
CA TYR A 124 -7.43 12.69 -7.28
C TYR A 124 -8.34 13.47 -8.22
N GLU A 125 -8.80 14.64 -7.78
CA GLU A 125 -9.61 15.52 -8.62
C GLU A 125 -8.79 16.06 -9.79
N GLY A 126 -9.33 15.99 -11.00
CA GLY A 126 -8.66 16.45 -12.22
C GLY A 126 -7.47 15.61 -12.68
N ARG A 127 -7.20 14.45 -12.06
CA ARG A 127 -6.12 13.53 -12.45
C ARG A 127 -6.43 12.87 -13.79
N ARG A 128 -5.89 13.44 -14.88
CA ARG A 128 -6.11 12.95 -16.25
C ARG A 128 -5.56 11.54 -16.49
N ASP A 129 -4.45 11.19 -15.88
CA ASP A 129 -3.85 9.86 -15.94
C ASP A 129 -4.72 8.75 -15.30
N LEU A 130 -5.63 9.14 -14.39
CA LEU A 130 -6.67 8.30 -13.83
C LEU A 130 -8.01 8.41 -14.56
N GLY A 131 -8.10 9.28 -15.61
CA GLY A 131 -9.35 9.59 -16.29
C GLY A 131 -10.34 10.42 -15.47
N ASN A 132 -9.91 11.00 -14.35
CA ASN A 132 -10.73 11.86 -13.50
C ASN A 132 -10.80 13.26 -14.11
N THR A 133 -11.66 13.46 -15.09
CA THR A 133 -11.76 14.70 -15.86
C THR A 133 -13.01 15.52 -15.56
N GLN A 134 -13.94 14.95 -14.81
CA GLN A 134 -15.18 15.62 -14.41
C GLN A 134 -15.13 15.98 -12.93
N LYS A 135 -15.82 17.08 -12.57
CA LYS A 135 -15.94 17.52 -11.18
C LYS A 135 -16.56 16.40 -10.31
N GLY A 136 -15.90 16.07 -9.21
CA GLY A 136 -16.33 15.04 -8.29
C GLY A 136 -15.76 13.64 -8.58
N ASP A 137 -15.02 13.46 -9.68
CA ASP A 137 -14.42 12.17 -10.04
C ASP A 137 -13.42 11.68 -9.00
N GLY A 138 -12.70 12.59 -8.37
CA GLY A 138 -11.74 12.24 -7.33
C GLY A 138 -12.36 11.43 -6.20
N TYR A 139 -13.50 11.88 -5.70
CA TYR A 139 -14.26 11.16 -4.67
C TYR A 139 -15.01 9.95 -5.24
N ARG A 140 -15.69 10.14 -6.40
CA ARG A 140 -16.52 9.10 -7.03
C ARG A 140 -15.72 7.84 -7.30
N TYR A 141 -14.49 7.98 -7.83
CA TYR A 141 -13.61 6.86 -8.20
C TYR A 141 -12.41 6.72 -7.26
N ARG A 142 -12.63 7.01 -5.96
CA ARG A 142 -11.63 6.75 -4.91
C ARG A 142 -11.32 5.26 -4.79
N GLY A 143 -10.26 4.92 -4.07
CA GLY A 143 -9.84 3.54 -3.89
C GLY A 143 -10.91 2.65 -3.28
N ARG A 144 -11.22 1.53 -3.96
CA ARG A 144 -12.13 0.50 -3.47
C ARG A 144 -11.63 -0.91 -3.79
N GLY A 145 -12.18 -1.89 -3.09
CA GLY A 145 -11.82 -3.30 -3.21
C GLY A 145 -10.50 -3.65 -2.54
N PHE A 146 -10.10 -4.91 -2.61
CA PHE A 146 -8.92 -5.42 -1.91
C PHE A 146 -7.57 -4.87 -2.43
N LEU A 147 -7.52 -4.35 -3.65
CA LEU A 147 -6.33 -3.71 -4.25
C LEU A 147 -6.56 -2.23 -4.57
N MET A 148 -7.48 -1.58 -3.90
CA MET A 148 -7.74 -0.13 -3.97
C MET A 148 -7.81 0.39 -5.40
N LEU A 149 -8.71 -0.20 -6.22
CA LEU A 149 -8.98 0.29 -7.56
C LEU A 149 -9.37 1.77 -7.52
N SER A 150 -8.65 2.64 -8.25
CA SER A 150 -8.83 4.08 -8.24
C SER A 150 -8.84 4.66 -9.65
N GLY A 151 -9.63 5.70 -9.87
CA GLY A 151 -9.72 6.44 -11.12
C GLY A 151 -10.76 5.92 -12.11
N ARG A 152 -11.49 6.86 -12.77
CA ARG A 152 -12.58 6.56 -13.72
C ARG A 152 -12.18 5.54 -14.79
N VAL A 153 -11.01 5.72 -15.41
CA VAL A 153 -10.52 4.80 -16.46
C VAL A 153 -10.38 3.36 -15.93
N ASN A 154 -9.90 3.18 -14.71
CA ASN A 154 -9.72 1.85 -14.14
C ASN A 154 -11.06 1.21 -13.77
N TYR A 155 -12.03 1.99 -13.28
CA TYR A 155 -13.40 1.50 -13.05
C TYR A 155 -14.09 1.10 -14.37
N HIS A 156 -13.90 1.89 -15.43
CA HIS A 156 -14.41 1.55 -16.77
C HIS A 156 -13.79 0.25 -17.28
N ARG A 157 -12.45 0.13 -17.25
CA ARG A 157 -11.73 -1.07 -17.70
C ARG A 157 -12.16 -2.33 -16.94
N ALA A 158 -12.23 -2.25 -15.61
CA ALA A 158 -12.67 -3.36 -14.77
C ALA A 158 -14.14 -3.73 -15.07
N GLY A 159 -15.00 -2.72 -15.18
CA GLY A 159 -16.42 -2.92 -15.51
C GLY A 159 -16.63 -3.62 -16.85
N THR A 160 -15.93 -3.15 -17.89
CA THR A 160 -15.98 -3.78 -19.23
C THR A 160 -15.49 -5.22 -19.19
N ALA A 161 -14.36 -5.49 -18.52
CA ALA A 161 -13.77 -6.81 -18.47
C ALA A 161 -14.60 -7.83 -17.67
N LEU A 162 -15.32 -7.36 -16.65
CA LEU A 162 -16.13 -8.22 -15.77
C LEU A 162 -17.62 -8.23 -16.11
N GLY A 163 -18.06 -7.42 -17.09
CA GLY A 163 -19.49 -7.27 -17.43
C GLY A 163 -20.29 -6.59 -16.31
N LEU A 164 -19.67 -5.70 -15.53
CA LEU A 164 -20.28 -5.02 -14.39
C LEU A 164 -20.36 -3.51 -14.62
N PRO A 165 -21.41 -2.81 -14.15
CA PRO A 165 -21.58 -1.37 -14.36
C PRO A 165 -20.73 -0.52 -13.39
N LEU A 166 -19.41 -0.80 -13.28
CA LEU A 166 -18.58 -0.22 -12.24
C LEU A 166 -18.32 1.28 -12.43
N GLU A 167 -18.38 1.80 -13.65
CA GLU A 167 -18.25 3.24 -13.88
C GLU A 167 -19.48 4.02 -13.41
N THR A 168 -20.68 3.47 -13.64
CA THR A 168 -21.93 4.11 -13.23
C THR A 168 -22.30 3.82 -11.78
N ALA A 169 -21.92 2.66 -11.25
CA ALA A 169 -22.18 2.19 -9.90
C ALA A 169 -20.85 1.78 -9.18
N PRO A 170 -19.93 2.73 -8.93
CA PRO A 170 -18.59 2.41 -8.40
C PRO A 170 -18.60 1.79 -7.00
N ASP A 171 -19.63 2.02 -6.21
CA ASP A 171 -19.76 1.46 -4.86
C ASP A 171 -19.93 -0.06 -4.84
N LEU A 172 -20.31 -0.70 -5.97
CA LEU A 172 -20.31 -2.16 -6.12
C LEU A 172 -18.93 -2.77 -5.79
N VAL A 173 -17.83 -2.05 -6.09
CA VAL A 173 -16.47 -2.52 -5.77
C VAL A 173 -16.20 -2.63 -4.27
N SER A 174 -17.06 -2.07 -3.42
CA SER A 174 -16.98 -2.21 -1.97
C SER A 174 -17.75 -3.43 -1.43
N THR A 175 -18.46 -4.18 -2.27
CA THR A 175 -19.03 -5.48 -1.88
C THR A 175 -17.99 -6.58 -1.98
N LYS A 176 -18.02 -7.57 -1.08
CA LYS A 176 -16.95 -8.56 -0.94
C LYS A 176 -16.72 -9.36 -2.23
N GLU A 177 -17.81 -9.76 -2.89
CA GLU A 177 -17.78 -10.57 -4.10
C GLU A 177 -17.21 -9.79 -5.29
N VAL A 178 -17.72 -8.57 -5.52
CA VAL A 178 -17.20 -7.72 -6.61
C VAL A 178 -15.76 -7.27 -6.32
N ALA A 179 -15.44 -6.95 -5.06
CA ALA A 179 -14.08 -6.64 -4.64
C ALA A 179 -13.09 -7.77 -4.96
N ALA A 180 -13.53 -9.04 -4.76
CA ALA A 180 -12.70 -10.21 -5.08
C ALA A 180 -12.48 -10.35 -6.59
N GLN A 181 -13.57 -10.25 -7.40
CA GLN A 181 -13.47 -10.31 -8.86
C GLN A 181 -12.55 -9.20 -9.41
N VAL A 182 -12.73 -7.98 -8.95
CA VAL A 182 -11.91 -6.82 -9.36
C VAL A 182 -10.44 -7.01 -8.96
N ALA A 183 -10.18 -7.50 -7.75
CA ALA A 183 -8.80 -7.74 -7.29
C ALA A 183 -8.09 -8.81 -8.15
N VAL A 184 -8.76 -9.92 -8.43
CA VAL A 184 -8.21 -10.99 -9.28
C VAL A 184 -8.02 -10.50 -10.71
N TRP A 185 -8.98 -9.79 -11.30
CA TRP A 185 -8.83 -9.19 -12.61
C TRP A 185 -7.62 -8.26 -12.67
N LYS A 186 -7.52 -7.32 -11.72
CA LYS A 186 -6.40 -6.38 -11.65
C LYS A 186 -5.04 -7.11 -11.50
N TRP A 187 -4.99 -8.14 -10.66
CA TRP A 187 -3.80 -8.96 -10.49
C TRP A 187 -3.37 -9.62 -11.79
N LYS A 188 -4.28 -10.32 -12.45
CA LYS A 188 -4.01 -11.04 -13.72
C LYS A 188 -3.66 -10.10 -14.87
N THR A 189 -4.17 -8.87 -14.86
CA THR A 189 -3.91 -7.88 -15.92
C THR A 189 -2.64 -7.07 -15.68
N ASP A 190 -2.43 -6.59 -14.46
CA ASP A 190 -1.40 -5.58 -14.18
C ASP A 190 -0.15 -6.16 -13.51
N VAL A 191 -0.26 -7.28 -12.80
CA VAL A 191 0.81 -7.85 -11.96
C VAL A 191 1.36 -9.16 -12.52
N SER A 192 0.52 -10.17 -12.64
CA SER A 192 0.90 -11.54 -13.02
C SER A 192 1.77 -11.61 -14.29
N PRO A 193 1.48 -10.88 -15.38
CA PRO A 193 2.28 -10.94 -16.60
C PRO A 193 3.71 -10.38 -16.45
N LYS A 194 4.00 -9.68 -15.36
CA LYS A 194 5.29 -9.03 -15.10
C LYS A 194 6.15 -9.77 -14.09
N ILE A 195 5.66 -10.89 -13.56
CA ILE A 195 6.32 -11.64 -12.48
C ILE A 195 6.76 -13.00 -13.01
N SER A 196 8.05 -13.27 -12.96
CA SER A 196 8.65 -14.57 -13.23
C SER A 196 9.03 -15.34 -11.96
N ASN A 197 9.17 -14.64 -10.83
CA ASN A 197 9.51 -15.22 -9.53
C ASN A 197 8.59 -14.67 -8.45
N TRP A 198 7.73 -15.52 -7.92
CA TRP A 198 6.75 -15.15 -6.88
C TRP A 198 7.36 -14.93 -5.49
N ASP A 199 8.61 -15.35 -5.27
CA ASP A 199 9.36 -15.02 -4.04
C ASP A 199 9.95 -13.59 -4.08
N ASP A 200 9.98 -12.93 -5.25
CA ASP A 200 10.40 -11.52 -5.36
C ASP A 200 9.30 -10.55 -4.91
N THR A 201 9.00 -10.59 -3.62
CA THR A 201 8.02 -9.71 -2.97
C THR A 201 8.35 -8.23 -3.20
N LYS A 202 9.62 -7.88 -3.39
CA LYS A 202 10.05 -6.50 -3.63
C LYS A 202 9.56 -5.98 -4.96
N THR A 203 9.75 -6.72 -6.04
CA THR A 203 9.25 -6.38 -7.38
C THR A 203 7.72 -6.36 -7.38
N ILE A 204 7.07 -7.35 -6.76
CA ILE A 204 5.61 -7.39 -6.63
C ILE A 204 5.09 -6.15 -5.91
N THR A 205 5.69 -5.76 -4.78
CA THR A 205 5.34 -4.55 -4.05
C THR A 205 5.44 -3.30 -4.92
N ARG A 206 6.53 -3.17 -5.68
CA ARG A 206 6.73 -2.03 -6.58
C ARG A 206 5.65 -1.93 -7.66
N ILE A 207 5.23 -3.06 -8.22
CA ILE A 207 4.20 -3.09 -9.26
C ILE A 207 2.82 -2.72 -8.68
N VAL A 208 2.48 -3.27 -7.50
CA VAL A 208 1.17 -3.03 -6.86
C VAL A 208 1.05 -1.60 -6.32
N ASN A 209 2.09 -1.10 -5.65
CA ASN A 209 2.07 0.17 -4.90
C ASN A 209 2.68 1.36 -5.67
N GLY A 210 3.41 1.10 -6.75
CA GLY A 210 4.21 2.14 -7.45
C GLY A 210 5.52 2.50 -6.74
N GLY A 211 5.81 1.88 -5.58
CA GLY A 211 6.99 2.08 -4.76
C GLY A 211 7.21 0.92 -3.79
N TYR A 212 7.92 1.16 -2.70
CA TYR A 212 8.23 0.14 -1.69
C TYR A 212 7.52 0.37 -0.35
N ASN A 213 6.44 1.14 -0.35
CA ASN A 213 5.70 1.42 0.88
C ASN A 213 5.07 0.13 1.42
N GLY A 214 5.31 -0.12 2.72
CA GLY A 214 4.83 -1.32 3.39
C GLY A 214 5.53 -2.63 3.00
N TYR A 215 6.71 -2.59 2.34
CA TYR A 215 7.41 -3.80 1.85
C TYR A 215 7.58 -4.88 2.92
N TYR A 216 8.06 -4.53 4.11
CA TYR A 216 8.28 -5.52 5.18
C TYR A 216 7.00 -6.15 5.71
N ASP A 217 5.90 -5.40 5.81
CA ASP A 217 4.60 -5.96 6.19
C ASP A 217 4.07 -6.91 5.09
N ARG A 218 4.23 -6.55 3.81
CA ARG A 218 3.85 -7.41 2.67
C ARG A 218 4.67 -8.71 2.64
N LEU A 219 5.98 -8.61 2.90
CA LEU A 219 6.86 -9.77 2.99
C LEU A 219 6.47 -10.69 4.15
N ALA A 220 6.18 -10.13 5.33
CA ALA A 220 5.74 -10.91 6.48
C ALA A 220 4.40 -11.61 6.21
N ARG A 221 3.44 -10.94 5.57
CA ARG A 221 2.17 -11.54 5.13
C ARG A 221 2.38 -12.65 4.11
N TYR A 222 3.26 -12.43 3.14
CA TYR A 222 3.61 -13.44 2.14
C TYR A 222 4.16 -14.71 2.81
N THR A 223 5.10 -14.56 3.75
CA THR A 223 5.66 -15.67 4.50
C THR A 223 4.57 -16.42 5.29
N ALA A 224 3.65 -15.69 5.95
CA ALA A 224 2.55 -16.29 6.67
C ALA A 224 1.57 -17.05 5.75
N PHE A 225 1.25 -16.50 4.56
CA PHE A 225 0.40 -17.20 3.59
C PHE A 225 1.10 -18.41 2.98
N LYS A 226 2.41 -18.36 2.73
CA LYS A 226 3.17 -19.55 2.31
C LYS A 226 3.05 -20.68 3.35
N GLN A 227 3.21 -20.36 4.62
CA GLN A 227 3.07 -21.35 5.71
C GLN A 227 1.64 -21.93 5.78
N GLU A 228 0.61 -21.07 5.67
CA GLU A 228 -0.79 -21.51 5.69
C GLU A 228 -1.12 -22.43 4.50
N LEU A 229 -0.55 -22.17 3.34
CA LEU A 229 -0.74 -22.96 2.12
C LEU A 229 0.24 -24.15 2.01
N ASN A 230 1.06 -24.43 3.05
CA ASN A 230 2.06 -25.48 3.08
C ASN A 230 3.06 -25.41 1.90
N LEU A 231 3.49 -24.21 1.55
CA LEU A 231 4.46 -23.95 0.48
C LEU A 231 5.88 -23.83 1.07
N ALA A 232 6.81 -24.54 0.48
CA ALA A 232 8.22 -24.43 0.84
C ALA A 232 8.86 -23.13 0.29
#